data_70b81b1099d4cabf05305c5fe7cd412f
#
_entry.id   70b81b1099d4cabf05305c5fe7cd412f
#
_cell.length_a   1.000
_cell.length_b   1.000
_cell.length_c   1.000
_cell.angle_alpha   90.00
_cell.angle_beta   90.00
_cell.angle_gamma   90.00
#
_symmetry.space_group_name_H-M   'P 1'
#
loop_
_entity.id
_entity.type
_entity.pdbx_description
1 polymer ?
#
loop_
_entity_poly.entity_id
_entity_poly.type
_entity_poly.pdbx_seq_one_letter_code
_entity_poly.pdbx_strand_id
1 'polypeptide(L)'
;LLSRRQRQMCKETAPIVIDADGLNILAETDIKLPEETIITPHPLEAARLLGISLDAVLADLDNSAKKLVEKYNCTVVLKTHRTIITDKENYFVNQHGNSALAKAGSGDVLAGIIAGLLAQKIPLYEAARLGVYLHSRTGEIASEELTEYSVLASELPKYLPLP
;
A
#
# COMPACT_ATOMS: atom_id res chain seq x y z
N LEU A 1 2.06 -10.31 -31.19
CA LEU A 1 2.72 -9.17 -30.54
C LEU A 1 1.80 -7.95 -30.58
N LEU A 2 1.38 -7.45 -29.40
CA LEU A 2 0.60 -6.23 -29.30
C LEU A 2 1.41 -5.04 -29.84
N SER A 3 0.77 -4.14 -30.60
CA SER A 3 1.40 -2.92 -31.07
C SER A 3 1.83 -2.03 -29.88
N ARG A 4 2.75 -1.09 -30.12
CA ARG A 4 3.20 -0.13 -29.07
C ARG A 4 2.02 0.64 -28.49
N ARG A 5 1.05 1.03 -29.33
CA ARG A 5 -0.17 1.73 -28.92
C ARG A 5 -1.09 0.86 -28.07
N GLN A 6 -1.25 -0.44 -28.39
CA GLN A 6 -2.06 -1.37 -27.59
C GLN A 6 -1.43 -1.66 -26.23
N ARG A 7 -0.09 -1.75 -26.18
CA ARG A 7 0.64 -1.90 -24.89
C ARG A 7 0.53 -0.65 -24.01
N GLN A 8 0.49 0.52 -24.61
CA GLN A 8 0.30 1.79 -23.91
C GLN A 8 -1.14 1.91 -23.39
N MET A 9 -2.14 1.60 -24.21
CA MET A 9 -3.56 1.56 -23.79
C MET A 9 -3.80 0.59 -22.61
N CYS A 10 -3.21 -0.61 -22.63
CA CYS A 10 -3.33 -1.54 -21.51
C CYS A 10 -2.72 -1.00 -20.21
N LYS A 11 -1.67 -0.17 -20.30
CA LYS A 11 -1.07 0.48 -19.14
C LYS A 11 -1.90 1.65 -18.61
N GLU A 12 -2.60 2.35 -19.50
CA GLU A 12 -3.43 3.51 -19.16
C GLU A 12 -4.78 3.13 -18.52
N THR A 13 -5.19 1.86 -18.66
CA THR A 13 -6.49 1.36 -18.21
C THR A 13 -6.39 0.31 -17.08
N ALA A 14 -5.21 -0.11 -16.71
CA ALA A 14 -5.01 -1.06 -15.64
C ALA A 14 -4.83 -0.35 -14.29
N PRO A 15 -5.40 -0.87 -13.20
CA PRO A 15 -5.13 -0.34 -11.87
C PRO A 15 -3.64 -0.43 -11.52
N ILE A 16 -3.14 0.57 -10.81
CA ILE A 16 -1.71 0.73 -10.50
C ILE A 16 -1.52 0.76 -8.98
N VAL A 17 -0.50 0.06 -8.51
CA VAL A 17 0.02 0.20 -7.14
C VAL A 17 1.38 0.88 -7.20
N ILE A 18 1.55 1.97 -6.45
CA ILE A 18 2.81 2.74 -6.38
C ILE A 18 3.35 2.65 -4.95
N ASP A 19 4.59 2.16 -4.80
CA ASP A 19 5.30 2.03 -3.53
C ASP A 19 6.76 2.46 -3.68
N ALA A 20 7.47 2.61 -2.58
CA ALA A 20 8.91 2.82 -2.49
C ALA A 20 9.45 3.91 -3.44
N ASP A 21 10.35 3.56 -4.36
CA ASP A 21 10.95 4.53 -5.29
C ASP A 21 9.93 5.21 -6.19
N GLY A 22 8.83 4.55 -6.52
CA GLY A 22 7.72 5.16 -7.25
C GLY A 22 7.11 6.35 -6.50
N LEU A 23 7.01 6.27 -5.16
CA LEU A 23 6.52 7.36 -4.31
C LEU A 23 7.56 8.49 -4.20
N ASN A 24 8.85 8.17 -4.17
CA ASN A 24 9.91 9.18 -4.18
C ASN A 24 9.89 9.99 -5.48
N ILE A 25 9.77 9.32 -6.64
CA ILE A 25 9.63 9.98 -7.95
C ILE A 25 8.36 10.83 -8.00
N LEU A 26 7.24 10.30 -7.48
CA LEU A 26 5.98 11.04 -7.43
C LEU A 26 6.08 12.32 -6.59
N ALA A 27 6.85 12.30 -5.50
CA ALA A 27 7.07 13.46 -4.64
C ALA A 27 7.86 14.59 -5.33
N GLU A 28 8.71 14.24 -6.30
CA GLU A 28 9.58 15.17 -7.04
C GLU A 28 8.97 15.63 -8.38
N THR A 29 7.81 15.09 -8.76
CA THR A 29 7.19 15.35 -10.06
C THR A 29 5.75 15.86 -9.92
N ASP A 30 5.28 16.58 -10.93
CA ASP A 30 3.89 17.04 -11.00
C ASP A 30 3.06 16.13 -11.94
N ILE A 31 3.20 14.81 -11.74
CA ILE A 31 2.48 13.82 -12.55
C ILE A 31 1.08 13.63 -12.01
N LYS A 32 0.08 13.77 -12.87
CA LYS A 32 -1.29 13.39 -12.56
C LYS A 32 -1.44 11.87 -12.63
N LEU A 33 -1.85 11.27 -11.52
CA LEU A 33 -2.08 9.83 -11.44
C LEU A 33 -3.35 9.41 -12.20
N PRO A 34 -3.37 8.20 -12.77
CA PRO A 34 -4.61 7.57 -13.24
C PRO A 34 -5.62 7.42 -12.08
N GLU A 35 -6.92 7.40 -12.41
CA GLU A 35 -7.98 7.28 -11.39
C GLU A 35 -7.89 6.00 -10.58
N GLU A 36 -7.52 4.87 -11.22
CA GLU A 36 -7.39 3.58 -10.57
C GLU A 36 -5.98 3.38 -9.98
N THR A 37 -5.56 4.26 -9.07
CA THR A 37 -4.25 4.18 -8.40
C THR A 37 -4.39 3.95 -6.91
N ILE A 38 -3.56 3.06 -6.37
CA ILE A 38 -3.30 2.90 -4.94
C ILE A 38 -1.87 3.35 -4.65
N ILE A 39 -1.68 4.19 -3.66
CA ILE A 39 -0.36 4.52 -3.12
C ILE A 39 -0.21 3.94 -1.73
N THR A 40 0.99 3.41 -1.41
CA THR A 40 1.24 2.69 -0.15
C THR A 40 2.36 3.32 0.69
N PRO A 41 2.30 4.64 1.02
CA PRO A 41 3.38 5.30 1.73
C PRO A 41 3.51 4.85 3.20
N HIS A 42 4.74 4.74 3.69
CA HIS A 42 5.03 4.84 5.12
C HIS A 42 5.12 6.34 5.55
N PRO A 43 5.15 6.69 6.85
CA PRO A 43 5.08 8.09 7.28
C PRO A 43 6.14 9.01 6.67
N LEU A 44 7.37 8.54 6.45
CA LEU A 44 8.42 9.36 5.84
C LEU A 44 8.17 9.61 4.34
N GLU A 45 7.65 8.62 3.61
CA GLU A 45 7.21 8.80 2.22
C GLU A 45 6.03 9.76 2.15
N ALA A 46 5.06 9.63 3.07
CA ALA A 46 3.92 10.55 3.17
C ALA A 46 4.39 12.00 3.44
N ALA A 47 5.38 12.19 4.30
CA ALA A 47 5.97 13.50 4.57
C ALA A 47 6.56 14.14 3.30
N ARG A 48 7.32 13.35 2.51
CA ARG A 48 7.87 13.80 1.21
C ARG A 48 6.76 14.14 0.22
N LEU A 49 5.78 13.26 0.07
CA LEU A 49 4.63 13.44 -0.81
C LEU A 49 3.83 14.70 -0.47
N LEU A 50 3.67 15.03 0.81
CA LEU A 50 2.95 16.22 1.28
C LEU A 50 3.83 17.48 1.36
N GLY A 51 5.15 17.34 1.32
CA GLY A 51 6.09 18.45 1.51
C GLY A 51 6.07 19.01 2.94
N ILE A 52 5.86 18.16 3.95
CA ILE A 52 5.82 18.51 5.38
C ILE A 52 6.82 17.67 6.17
N SER A 53 7.05 18.01 7.45
CA SER A 53 7.93 17.22 8.30
C SER A 53 7.32 15.87 8.68
N LEU A 54 8.20 14.89 8.97
CA LEU A 54 7.76 13.59 9.50
C LEU A 54 6.97 13.73 10.80
N ASP A 55 7.41 14.63 11.70
CA ASP A 55 6.72 14.89 12.96
C ASP A 55 5.30 15.41 12.74
N ALA A 56 5.07 16.23 11.72
CA ALA A 56 3.75 16.71 11.38
C ALA A 56 2.84 15.58 10.85
N VAL A 57 3.38 14.61 10.11
CA VAL A 57 2.63 13.42 9.68
C VAL A 57 2.29 12.53 10.88
N LEU A 58 3.27 12.27 11.76
CA LEU A 58 3.09 11.41 12.92
C LEU A 58 2.13 12.02 13.97
N ALA A 59 2.06 13.34 14.06
CA ALA A 59 1.14 14.04 14.94
C ALA A 59 -0.33 13.88 14.54
N ASP A 60 -0.63 13.72 13.23
CA ASP A 60 -2.00 13.55 12.74
C ASP A 60 -2.00 12.70 11.46
N LEU A 61 -1.95 11.38 11.66
CA LEU A 61 -1.95 10.38 10.60
C LEU A 61 -3.25 10.42 9.78
N ASP A 62 -4.38 10.63 10.43
CA ASP A 62 -5.70 10.63 9.80
C ASP A 62 -5.82 11.79 8.80
N ASN A 63 -5.44 12.99 9.21
CA ASN A 63 -5.46 14.16 8.36
C ASN A 63 -4.40 14.05 7.25
N SER A 64 -3.23 13.49 7.55
CA SER A 64 -2.18 13.25 6.55
C SER A 64 -2.64 12.29 5.45
N ALA A 65 -3.34 11.20 5.82
CA ALA A 65 -3.91 10.27 4.85
C ALA A 65 -4.97 10.95 3.96
N LYS A 66 -5.86 11.76 4.55
CA LYS A 66 -6.87 12.53 3.80
C LYS A 66 -6.24 13.53 2.83
N LYS A 67 -5.22 14.27 3.26
CA LYS A 67 -4.48 15.20 2.39
C LYS A 67 -3.81 14.50 1.21
N LEU A 68 -3.31 13.27 1.39
CA LEU A 68 -2.78 12.47 0.28
C LEU A 68 -3.88 12.11 -0.73
N VAL A 69 -5.08 11.71 -0.24
CA VAL A 69 -6.24 11.46 -1.11
C VAL A 69 -6.62 12.71 -1.91
N GLU A 70 -6.71 13.86 -1.25
CA GLU A 70 -7.04 15.15 -1.89
C GLU A 70 -6.01 15.55 -2.94
N LYS A 71 -4.70 15.41 -2.61
CA LYS A 71 -3.61 15.82 -3.49
C LYS A 71 -3.49 14.95 -4.73
N TYR A 72 -3.60 13.61 -4.57
CA TYR A 72 -3.30 12.65 -5.65
C TYR A 72 -4.55 12.03 -6.27
N ASN A 73 -5.73 12.26 -5.72
CA ASN A 73 -6.99 11.70 -6.19
C ASN A 73 -6.94 10.16 -6.36
N CYS A 74 -6.45 9.46 -5.34
CA CYS A 74 -6.18 8.02 -5.36
C CYS A 74 -6.58 7.36 -4.04
N THR A 75 -6.57 6.02 -4.00
CA THR A 75 -6.67 5.27 -2.75
C THR A 75 -5.32 5.29 -2.03
N VAL A 76 -5.33 5.54 -0.73
CA VAL A 76 -4.15 5.65 0.12
C VAL A 76 -4.10 4.52 1.14
N VAL A 77 -2.98 3.86 1.24
CA VAL A 77 -2.63 2.90 2.30
C VAL A 77 -1.46 3.49 3.09
N LEU A 78 -1.73 4.24 4.14
CA LEU A 78 -0.70 4.82 5.00
C LEU A 78 -0.20 3.76 5.99
N LYS A 79 0.98 3.22 5.70
CA LYS A 79 1.61 2.09 6.45
C LYS A 79 2.09 2.54 7.82
N THR A 80 1.42 2.09 8.87
CA THR A 80 1.82 2.25 10.27
C THR A 80 1.50 0.97 11.05
N HIS A 81 1.75 0.94 12.37
CA HIS A 81 1.27 -0.15 13.23
C HIS A 81 -0.27 -0.31 13.17
N ARG A 82 -0.98 0.74 12.84
CA ARG A 82 -2.42 0.76 12.55
C ARG A 82 -2.63 1.36 11.17
N THR A 83 -2.35 0.57 10.14
CA THR A 83 -2.41 1.02 8.75
C THR A 83 -3.79 1.62 8.41
N ILE A 84 -3.77 2.83 7.86
CA ILE A 84 -4.97 3.56 7.43
C ILE A 84 -5.19 3.30 5.94
N ILE A 85 -6.39 2.88 5.59
CA ILE A 85 -6.84 2.73 4.20
C ILE A 85 -7.96 3.72 3.96
N THR A 86 -7.79 4.61 3.00
CA THR A 86 -8.79 5.66 2.72
C THR A 86 -8.80 6.07 1.26
N ASP A 87 -9.96 6.49 0.80
CA ASP A 87 -10.19 7.20 -0.45
C ASP A 87 -11.13 8.39 -0.18
N LYS A 88 -11.80 8.94 -1.20
CA LYS A 88 -12.72 10.08 -1.04
C LYS A 88 -13.97 9.76 -0.21
N GLU A 89 -14.41 8.51 -0.22
CA GLU A 89 -15.70 8.08 0.33
C GLU A 89 -15.54 7.18 1.54
N ASN A 90 -14.41 6.45 1.61
CA ASN A 90 -14.21 5.37 2.54
C ASN A 90 -13.01 5.64 3.46
N TYR A 91 -13.10 5.12 4.68
CA TYR A 91 -12.03 5.19 5.67
C TYR A 91 -12.04 3.94 6.55
N PHE A 92 -10.89 3.31 6.71
CA PHE A 92 -10.72 2.14 7.56
C PHE A 92 -9.34 2.15 8.22
N VAL A 93 -9.28 1.68 9.46
CA VAL A 93 -8.03 1.48 10.20
C VAL A 93 -7.88 -0.01 10.50
N ASN A 94 -6.85 -0.61 9.95
CA ASN A 94 -6.52 -2.01 10.20
C ASN A 94 -5.95 -2.16 11.63
N GLN A 95 -6.44 -3.17 12.36
CA GLN A 95 -6.05 -3.43 13.74
C GLN A 95 -5.26 -4.73 13.92
N HIS A 96 -4.94 -5.40 12.80
CA HIS A 96 -4.17 -6.64 12.76
C HIS A 96 -2.71 -6.39 12.42
N GLY A 97 -1.88 -7.38 12.69
CA GLY A 97 -0.45 -7.37 12.42
C GLY A 97 0.38 -7.17 13.68
N ASN A 98 1.65 -7.49 13.56
CA ASN A 98 2.63 -7.40 14.63
C ASN A 98 3.99 -6.91 14.11
N SER A 99 5.01 -6.89 14.97
CA SER A 99 6.34 -6.38 14.65
C SER A 99 7.10 -7.23 13.61
N ALA A 100 6.65 -8.45 13.30
CA ALA A 100 7.23 -9.27 12.24
C ALA A 100 7.18 -8.58 10.86
N LEU A 101 6.21 -7.68 10.66
CA LEU A 101 6.04 -6.91 9.43
C LEU A 101 6.91 -5.65 9.37
N ALA A 102 7.57 -5.26 10.46
CA ALA A 102 8.44 -4.09 10.52
C ALA A 102 9.85 -4.40 9.99
N LYS A 103 9.94 -5.00 8.80
CA LYS A 103 11.18 -5.45 8.17
C LYS A 103 11.25 -5.02 6.71
N ALA A 104 12.48 -4.83 6.22
CA ALA A 104 12.72 -4.56 4.80
C ALA A 104 12.10 -5.64 3.91
N GLY A 105 11.45 -5.24 2.82
CA GLY A 105 10.76 -6.12 1.89
C GLY A 105 9.32 -6.48 2.26
N SER A 106 8.87 -6.23 3.49
CA SER A 106 7.47 -6.48 3.89
C SER A 106 6.48 -5.62 3.10
N GLY A 107 6.84 -4.37 2.80
CA GLY A 107 6.06 -3.48 1.93
C GLY A 107 5.90 -4.01 0.51
N ASP A 108 6.96 -4.62 -0.06
CA ASP A 108 6.91 -5.23 -1.39
C ASP A 108 5.91 -6.40 -1.43
N VAL A 109 5.87 -7.20 -0.35
CA VAL A 109 4.87 -8.29 -0.22
C VAL A 109 3.47 -7.71 -0.16
N LEU A 110 3.22 -6.65 0.62
CA LEU A 110 1.93 -5.97 0.67
C LEU A 110 1.51 -5.45 -0.71
N ALA A 111 2.40 -4.75 -1.41
CA ALA A 111 2.14 -4.23 -2.75
C ALA A 111 1.81 -5.37 -3.74
N GLY A 112 2.53 -6.49 -3.64
CA GLY A 112 2.28 -7.71 -4.43
C GLY A 112 0.91 -8.33 -4.15
N ILE A 113 0.49 -8.43 -2.88
CA ILE A 113 -0.83 -8.93 -2.49
C ILE A 113 -1.93 -8.03 -3.07
N ILE A 114 -1.83 -6.71 -2.90
CA ILE A 114 -2.80 -5.75 -3.44
C ILE A 114 -2.88 -5.86 -4.97
N ALA A 115 -1.74 -5.91 -5.66
CA ALA A 115 -1.70 -6.07 -7.11
C ALA A 115 -2.34 -7.39 -7.57
N GLY A 116 -2.13 -8.49 -6.84
CA GLY A 116 -2.76 -9.78 -7.10
C GLY A 116 -4.29 -9.74 -6.96
N LEU A 117 -4.81 -9.01 -5.97
CA LEU A 117 -6.25 -8.79 -5.77
C LEU A 117 -6.86 -7.93 -6.88
N LEU A 118 -6.17 -6.86 -7.29
CA LEU A 118 -6.58 -6.03 -8.42
C LEU A 118 -6.62 -6.81 -9.74
N ALA A 119 -5.64 -7.70 -9.95
CA ALA A 119 -5.63 -8.59 -11.12
C ALA A 119 -6.84 -9.55 -11.16
N GLN A 120 -7.42 -9.86 -10.01
CA GLN A 120 -8.67 -10.61 -9.86
C GLN A 120 -9.92 -9.73 -9.98
N LYS A 121 -9.77 -8.47 -10.36
CA LYS A 121 -10.85 -7.47 -10.53
C LYS A 121 -11.61 -7.13 -9.23
N ILE A 122 -10.97 -7.29 -8.10
CA ILE A 122 -11.51 -6.76 -6.83
C ILE A 122 -11.47 -5.24 -6.92
N PRO A 123 -12.54 -4.53 -6.53
CA PRO A 123 -12.58 -3.07 -6.55
C PRO A 123 -11.42 -2.44 -5.76
N LEU A 124 -10.96 -1.28 -6.18
CA LEU A 124 -9.72 -0.63 -5.75
C LEU A 124 -9.59 -0.52 -4.21
N TYR A 125 -10.59 0.08 -3.57
CA TYR A 125 -10.60 0.24 -2.11
C TYR A 125 -10.65 -1.12 -1.39
N GLU A 126 -11.48 -2.04 -1.86
CA GLU A 126 -11.59 -3.37 -1.27
C GLU A 126 -10.31 -4.19 -1.44
N ALA A 127 -9.63 -4.07 -2.58
CA ALA A 127 -8.32 -4.70 -2.81
C ALA A 127 -7.26 -4.14 -1.84
N ALA A 128 -7.24 -2.83 -1.60
CA ALA A 128 -6.37 -2.21 -0.61
C ALA A 128 -6.67 -2.71 0.81
N ARG A 129 -7.95 -2.70 1.21
CA ARG A 129 -8.40 -3.11 2.55
C ARG A 129 -8.13 -4.59 2.81
N LEU A 130 -8.51 -5.46 1.86
CA LEU A 130 -8.29 -6.91 1.97
C LEU A 130 -6.79 -7.23 1.92
N GLY A 131 -6.04 -6.57 1.06
CA GLY A 131 -4.58 -6.77 0.94
C GLY A 131 -3.85 -6.44 2.25
N VAL A 132 -4.20 -5.32 2.89
CA VAL A 132 -3.64 -4.96 4.21
C VAL A 132 -4.04 -5.99 5.28
N TYR A 133 -5.29 -6.43 5.31
CA TYR A 133 -5.75 -7.45 6.24
C TYR A 133 -5.01 -8.77 6.06
N LEU A 134 -4.94 -9.29 4.83
CA LEU A 134 -4.23 -10.54 4.52
C LEU A 134 -2.75 -10.46 4.88
N HIS A 135 -2.08 -9.37 4.51
CA HIS A 135 -0.67 -9.13 4.86
C HIS A 135 -0.46 -9.13 6.39
N SER A 136 -1.34 -8.47 7.12
CA SER A 136 -1.28 -8.42 8.58
C SER A 136 -1.47 -9.79 9.22
N ARG A 137 -2.47 -10.54 8.76
CA ARG A 137 -2.71 -11.92 9.21
C ARG A 137 -1.56 -12.85 8.86
N THR A 138 -0.95 -12.66 7.69
CA THR A 138 0.25 -13.41 7.29
C THR A 138 1.39 -13.24 8.29
N GLY A 139 1.64 -11.99 8.74
CA GLY A 139 2.66 -11.72 9.75
C GLY A 139 2.36 -12.38 11.09
N GLU A 140 1.11 -12.35 11.54
CA GLU A 140 0.68 -13.00 12.77
C GLU A 140 0.88 -14.51 12.68
N ILE A 141 0.39 -15.17 11.62
CA ILE A 141 0.52 -16.63 11.42
C ILE A 141 2.00 -17.05 11.32
N ALA A 142 2.80 -16.33 10.54
CA ALA A 142 4.23 -16.62 10.43
C ALA A 142 4.94 -16.53 11.80
N SER A 143 4.52 -15.60 12.64
CA SER A 143 5.12 -15.40 13.98
C SER A 143 4.79 -16.51 14.97
N GLU A 144 3.67 -17.21 14.79
CA GLU A 144 3.31 -18.35 15.63
C GLU A 144 4.32 -19.51 15.43
N GLU A 145 4.87 -19.65 14.23
CA GLU A 145 5.85 -20.68 13.91
C GLU A 145 7.31 -20.21 14.07
N LEU A 146 7.63 -19.02 13.56
CA LEU A 146 9.00 -18.52 13.41
C LEU A 146 9.41 -17.50 14.48
N THR A 147 8.52 -17.03 15.32
CA THR A 147 8.62 -15.84 16.18
C THR A 147 8.69 -14.52 15.40
N GLU A 148 8.26 -13.42 16.00
CA GLU A 148 8.28 -12.09 15.35
C GLU A 148 9.67 -11.64 14.90
N TYR A 149 10.73 -12.08 15.61
CA TYR A 149 12.12 -11.72 15.26
C TYR A 149 12.68 -12.46 14.06
N SER A 150 12.23 -13.69 13.83
CA SER A 150 12.81 -14.60 12.83
C SER A 150 12.11 -14.56 11.49
N VAL A 151 10.89 -14.02 11.40
CA VAL A 151 10.15 -13.91 10.13
C VAL A 151 10.93 -13.05 9.14
N LEU A 152 11.17 -13.57 7.95
CA LEU A 152 11.71 -12.83 6.81
C LEU A 152 10.60 -12.46 5.84
N ALA A 153 10.74 -11.32 5.15
CA ALA A 153 9.75 -10.88 4.15
C ALA A 153 9.53 -11.93 3.04
N SER A 154 10.60 -12.63 2.63
CA SER A 154 10.55 -13.70 1.62
C SER A 154 9.76 -14.95 2.06
N GLU A 155 9.49 -15.11 3.34
CA GLU A 155 8.72 -16.22 3.87
C GLU A 155 7.23 -15.90 4.00
N LEU A 156 6.88 -14.63 4.15
CA LEU A 156 5.49 -14.20 4.31
C LEU A 156 4.51 -14.81 3.29
N PRO A 157 4.83 -14.93 1.98
CA PRO A 157 3.92 -15.53 1.02
C PRO A 157 3.52 -16.98 1.33
N LYS A 158 4.33 -17.73 2.10
CA LYS A 158 4.03 -19.12 2.49
C LYS A 158 2.92 -19.20 3.54
N TYR A 159 2.73 -18.13 4.31
CA TYR A 159 1.78 -18.03 5.41
C TYR A 159 0.52 -17.23 5.03
N LEU A 160 0.38 -16.90 3.74
CA LEU A 160 -0.80 -16.17 3.29
C LEU A 160 -2.05 -17.02 3.53
N PRO A 161 -3.04 -16.53 4.34
CA PRO A 161 -4.26 -17.26 4.60
C PRO A 161 -5.12 -17.28 3.35
N LEU A 162 -4.92 -18.30 2.52
CA LEU A 162 -5.76 -18.59 1.36
C LEU A 162 -6.96 -19.41 1.82
N PRO A 163 -8.15 -19.22 1.22
CA PRO A 163 -9.33 -20.02 1.50
C PRO A 163 -9.15 -21.46 1.08
#